data_6f78bf4fee1ff43b60b0f066289eabe9
#
_entry.id   6f78bf4fee1ff43b60b0f066289eabe9
#
_cell.length_a   1.000
_cell.length_b   1.000
_cell.length_c   1.000
_cell.angle_alpha   90.00
_cell.angle_beta   90.00
_cell.angle_gamma   90.00
#
_symmetry.space_group_name_H-M   'P 1'
#
loop_
_entity.id
_entity.type
_entity.pdbx_description
1 polymer ?
#
loop_
_entity_poly.entity_id
_entity_poly.type
_entity_poly.pdbx_seq_one_letter_code
_entity_poly.pdbx_strand_id
1 'polypeptide(L)'
;MKENGSSVSKSLITKMTIFLIFIFVFVALFPILLQRDFTPANELRYLSIADEAIRNNHFFAFTNQGEPYADKPPLFLWIVMLGKVLFGHHSILFLSLFSLLPAFVIAFVMDRWIAPHISFSVRVAALMMLFSTAMFIGSAVVIRMDMLMAMFIILALRSFFSMEEEGNNKRIYSWLFPVCVFMAIFTKGPIGLLIPLISTITYLLVRKKAYHIKKYWGVTTWVILLTLSFLWFANTYMEGGKEYLYNQLFHQTVGRAVNSFHHDKPFYYYLISFWYSLAPWSILIIVTVIAGIFSKVERGGLEKYFMCIIGSSFLLLSLISSKLDIYMLPLFPFWIYISTLWLSRVKNYKIIIASLIIPAIALVLALFADISLINSNNNDFRFDLTFPATISLTLFGIITVILLFRKRAIWAIASIFFGIYLSVFLLGWNIKSLNSYIGYGEICQEVKRVREQYSLSDKTYVYKMKNAEDMDVYLGDEVITLQKPLDEYTPKGLIILPSKLLPKSLPKEAKIIKKGPYTILVNK
;
A
#
# COMPACT_ATOMS: atom_id res chain seq x y z
N MET A 1 -22.18 31.19 31.45
CA MET A 1 -22.69 29.81 31.16
C MET A 1 -23.01 29.52 29.68
N LYS A 2 -23.33 30.51 28.84
CA LYS A 2 -23.61 30.27 27.39
C LYS A 2 -22.37 30.01 26.51
N GLU A 3 -21.19 30.50 26.85
CA GLU A 3 -19.97 30.25 26.03
C GLU A 3 -19.42 28.84 26.13
N ASN A 4 -19.52 28.20 27.29
CA ASN A 4 -19.07 26.82 27.46
C ASN A 4 -19.90 25.81 26.69
N GLY A 5 -21.21 26.03 26.50
CA GLY A 5 -22.08 25.15 25.73
C GLY A 5 -21.78 25.16 24.23
N SER A 6 -21.37 26.31 23.65
CA SER A 6 -21.06 26.42 22.23
C SER A 6 -19.71 25.78 21.87
N SER A 7 -18.73 25.81 22.77
CA SER A 7 -17.42 25.18 22.55
C SER A 7 -17.48 23.65 22.65
N VAL A 8 -18.25 23.11 23.57
CA VAL A 8 -18.50 21.67 23.73
C VAL A 8 -19.22 21.11 22.52
N SER A 9 -20.27 21.81 22.04
CA SER A 9 -21.02 21.41 20.82
C SER A 9 -20.12 21.39 19.58
N LYS A 10 -19.27 22.42 19.36
CA LYS A 10 -18.34 22.45 18.23
C LYS A 10 -17.28 21.32 18.30
N SER A 11 -16.77 21.02 19.47
CA SER A 11 -15.83 19.92 19.68
C SER A 11 -16.46 18.56 19.36
N LEU A 12 -17.72 18.34 19.76
CA LEU A 12 -18.47 17.12 19.50
C LEU A 12 -18.75 16.95 18.00
N ILE A 13 -19.20 17.99 17.30
CA ILE A 13 -19.42 18.00 15.86
C ILE A 13 -18.15 17.64 15.12
N THR A 14 -17.00 18.23 15.51
CA THR A 14 -15.70 17.93 14.92
C THR A 14 -15.32 16.46 15.03
N LYS A 15 -15.44 15.89 16.23
CA LYS A 15 -15.12 14.47 16.47
C LYS A 15 -16.04 13.55 15.68
N MET A 16 -17.33 13.88 15.66
CA MET A 16 -18.34 13.11 14.92
C MET A 16 -18.08 13.13 13.41
N THR A 17 -17.77 14.30 12.83
CA THR A 17 -17.49 14.38 11.38
C THR A 17 -16.27 13.56 11.00
N ILE A 18 -15.17 13.64 11.76
CA ILE A 18 -13.97 12.83 11.52
C ILE A 18 -14.32 11.34 11.62
N PHE A 19 -15.02 10.92 12.65
CA PHE A 19 -15.44 9.54 12.84
C PHE A 19 -16.32 9.03 11.68
N LEU A 20 -17.25 9.85 11.19
CA LEU A 20 -18.10 9.52 10.03
C LEU A 20 -17.28 9.34 8.74
N ILE A 21 -16.20 10.11 8.55
CA ILE A 21 -15.29 9.91 7.40
C ILE A 21 -14.62 8.55 7.48
N PHE A 22 -14.12 8.12 8.66
CA PHE A 22 -13.51 6.80 8.83
C PHE A 22 -14.51 5.67 8.56
N ILE A 23 -15.74 5.79 9.09
CA ILE A 23 -16.82 4.82 8.80
C ILE A 23 -17.12 4.79 7.32
N PHE A 24 -17.26 5.95 6.67
CA PHE A 24 -17.56 6.03 5.24
C PHE A 24 -16.47 5.35 4.40
N VAL A 25 -15.19 5.63 4.69
CA VAL A 25 -14.05 4.98 4.03
C VAL A 25 -14.08 3.46 4.24
N PHE A 26 -14.33 2.99 5.46
CA PHE A 26 -14.43 1.57 5.76
C PHE A 26 -15.56 0.91 4.97
N VAL A 27 -16.77 1.49 5.00
CA VAL A 27 -17.94 0.97 4.28
C VAL A 27 -17.71 0.95 2.77
N ALA A 28 -17.10 1.99 2.22
CA ALA A 28 -16.82 2.07 0.80
C ALA A 28 -15.79 1.04 0.31
N LEU A 29 -14.81 0.69 1.15
CA LEU A 29 -13.80 -0.33 0.83
C LEU A 29 -14.26 -1.75 1.16
N PHE A 30 -15.26 -1.92 2.01
CA PHE A 30 -15.69 -3.22 2.56
C PHE A 30 -15.99 -4.28 1.49
N PRO A 31 -16.70 -3.99 0.38
CA PRO A 31 -16.95 -4.99 -0.65
C PRO A 31 -15.66 -5.57 -1.27
N ILE A 32 -14.66 -4.71 -1.52
CA ILE A 32 -13.37 -5.15 -2.05
C ILE A 32 -12.63 -6.03 -1.03
N LEU A 33 -12.67 -5.66 0.24
CA LEU A 33 -12.01 -6.41 1.32
C LEU A 33 -12.61 -7.79 1.56
N LEU A 34 -13.88 -7.99 1.15
CA LEU A 34 -14.58 -9.28 1.31
C LEU A 34 -14.52 -10.18 0.09
N GLN A 35 -14.56 -9.60 -1.12
CA GLN A 35 -14.95 -10.35 -2.31
C GLN A 35 -13.85 -10.50 -3.35
N ARG A 36 -12.78 -9.69 -3.30
CA ARG A 36 -11.67 -9.81 -4.23
C ARG A 36 -10.87 -11.10 -3.99
N ASP A 37 -10.22 -11.59 -5.01
CA ASP A 37 -9.26 -12.68 -4.89
C ASP A 37 -7.85 -12.18 -4.51
N PHE A 38 -6.97 -13.08 -4.07
CA PHE A 38 -5.57 -12.77 -3.81
C PHE A 38 -4.79 -12.57 -5.10
N THR A 39 -3.97 -11.53 -5.15
CA THR A 39 -3.14 -11.24 -6.33
C THR A 39 -1.92 -12.18 -6.39
N PRO A 40 -1.61 -12.78 -7.55
CA PRO A 40 -0.54 -13.78 -7.66
C PRO A 40 0.86 -13.23 -7.30
N ALA A 41 1.17 -12.02 -7.77
CA ALA A 41 2.55 -11.53 -7.74
C ALA A 41 3.11 -11.21 -6.34
N ASN A 42 2.27 -10.95 -5.36
CA ASN A 42 2.70 -10.55 -4.02
C ASN A 42 1.92 -11.27 -2.91
N GLU A 43 0.58 -11.25 -2.96
CA GLU A 43 -0.24 -11.75 -1.87
C GLU A 43 -0.15 -13.27 -1.77
N LEU A 44 -0.40 -14.02 -2.86
CA LEU A 44 -0.32 -15.48 -2.85
C LEU A 44 1.04 -15.99 -2.38
N ARG A 45 2.14 -15.33 -2.79
CA ARG A 45 3.48 -15.71 -2.33
C ARG A 45 3.62 -15.65 -0.81
N TYR A 46 3.10 -14.60 -0.16
CA TYR A 46 3.16 -14.53 1.31
C TYR A 46 2.31 -15.61 1.97
N LEU A 47 1.20 -16.01 1.34
CA LEU A 47 0.35 -17.08 1.83
C LEU A 47 1.04 -18.43 1.69
N SER A 48 1.65 -18.72 0.52
CA SER A 48 2.42 -19.95 0.28
C SER A 48 3.60 -20.08 1.26
N ILE A 49 4.40 -19.01 1.44
CA ILE A 49 5.47 -18.97 2.44
C ILE A 49 4.95 -19.24 3.86
N ALA A 50 3.82 -18.64 4.24
CA ALA A 50 3.24 -18.85 5.56
C ALA A 50 2.72 -20.27 5.75
N ASP A 51 2.12 -20.89 4.73
CA ASP A 51 1.68 -22.28 4.76
C ASP A 51 2.85 -23.25 4.88
N GLU A 52 3.93 -23.00 4.15
CA GLU A 52 5.18 -23.78 4.26
C GLU A 52 5.83 -23.62 5.64
N ALA A 53 5.88 -22.39 6.16
CA ALA A 53 6.40 -22.09 7.49
C ALA A 53 5.62 -22.79 8.60
N ILE A 54 4.28 -22.84 8.50
CA ILE A 54 3.43 -23.56 9.45
C ILE A 54 3.70 -25.07 9.39
N ARG A 55 3.80 -25.66 8.18
CA ARG A 55 4.09 -27.09 8.00
C ARG A 55 5.45 -27.49 8.59
N ASN A 56 6.45 -26.64 8.41
CA ASN A 56 7.83 -26.89 8.82
C ASN A 56 8.16 -26.41 10.25
N ASN A 57 7.22 -25.74 10.93
CA ASN A 57 7.42 -25.06 12.21
C ASN A 57 8.56 -24.01 12.17
N HIS A 58 8.67 -23.26 11.08
CA HIS A 58 9.65 -22.19 10.91
C HIS A 58 9.02 -20.84 11.17
N PHE A 59 9.60 -20.05 12.07
CA PHE A 59 9.07 -18.74 12.49
C PHE A 59 10.00 -17.57 12.14
N PHE A 60 11.27 -17.84 11.87
CA PHE A 60 12.30 -16.82 11.62
C PHE A 60 13.06 -17.03 10.30
N ALA A 61 13.22 -18.28 9.87
CA ALA A 61 13.87 -18.66 8.62
C ALA A 61 12.85 -19.27 7.65
N PHE A 62 12.32 -18.47 6.77
CA PHE A 62 11.26 -18.86 5.84
C PHE A 62 11.81 -19.46 4.56
N THR A 63 11.00 -20.32 3.94
CA THR A 63 11.25 -20.87 2.62
C THR A 63 10.06 -20.59 1.69
N ASN A 64 10.29 -20.59 0.40
CA ASN A 64 9.26 -20.51 -0.64
C ASN A 64 9.53 -21.62 -1.67
N GLN A 65 8.64 -22.58 -1.77
CA GLN A 65 8.80 -23.76 -2.63
C GLN A 65 10.12 -24.53 -2.32
N GLY A 66 10.44 -24.66 -1.03
CA GLY A 66 11.66 -25.30 -0.53
C GLY A 66 12.93 -24.45 -0.58
N GLU A 67 12.94 -23.33 -1.30
CA GLU A 67 14.11 -22.44 -1.41
C GLU A 67 14.14 -21.38 -0.30
N PRO A 68 15.31 -21.01 0.26
CA PRO A 68 15.42 -20.02 1.33
C PRO A 68 14.87 -18.64 0.93
N TYR A 69 13.90 -18.14 1.68
CA TYR A 69 13.28 -16.83 1.48
C TYR A 69 13.72 -15.82 2.54
N ALA A 70 14.93 -15.28 2.39
CA ALA A 70 15.52 -14.31 3.32
C ALA A 70 15.19 -12.84 3.00
N ASP A 71 14.23 -12.59 2.10
CA ASP A 71 13.92 -11.26 1.54
C ASP A 71 13.20 -10.33 2.52
N LYS A 72 12.39 -10.87 3.42
CA LYS A 72 11.55 -10.05 4.31
C LYS A 72 11.71 -10.45 5.77
N PRO A 73 11.60 -9.43 6.70
CA PRO A 73 11.51 -9.68 8.13
C PRO A 73 10.24 -10.42 8.53
N PRO A 74 10.20 -11.07 9.70
CA PRO A 74 9.14 -12.00 10.10
C PRO A 74 7.76 -11.40 10.35
N LEU A 75 7.65 -10.15 10.83
CA LEU A 75 6.42 -9.61 11.42
C LEU A 75 5.18 -9.81 10.54
N PHE A 76 5.30 -9.50 9.25
CA PHE A 76 4.15 -9.60 8.36
C PHE A 76 3.76 -11.05 8.06
N LEU A 77 4.76 -11.94 7.92
CA LEU A 77 4.52 -13.38 7.74
C LEU A 77 3.88 -13.98 8.99
N TRP A 78 4.27 -13.57 10.18
CA TRP A 78 3.60 -13.97 11.42
C TRP A 78 2.12 -13.59 11.47
N ILE A 79 1.77 -12.41 10.93
CA ILE A 79 0.36 -12.00 10.80
C ILE A 79 -0.39 -12.92 9.85
N VAL A 80 0.23 -13.31 8.72
CA VAL A 80 -0.37 -14.23 7.75
C VAL A 80 -0.57 -15.61 8.39
N MET A 81 0.46 -16.15 9.06
CA MET A 81 0.40 -17.40 9.80
C MET A 81 -0.68 -17.38 10.87
N LEU A 82 -0.75 -16.29 11.67
CA LEU A 82 -1.77 -16.11 12.70
C LEU A 82 -3.18 -16.18 12.09
N GLY A 83 -3.41 -15.52 10.96
CA GLY A 83 -4.69 -15.57 10.25
C GLY A 83 -5.07 -17.00 9.86
N LYS A 84 -4.13 -17.75 9.30
CA LYS A 84 -4.33 -19.17 8.92
C LYS A 84 -4.67 -20.05 10.12
N VAL A 85 -3.93 -19.88 11.22
CA VAL A 85 -4.16 -20.67 12.45
C VAL A 85 -5.51 -20.34 13.09
N LEU A 86 -5.92 -19.07 13.12
CA LEU A 86 -7.17 -18.65 13.75
C LEU A 86 -8.41 -19.08 12.95
N PHE A 87 -8.36 -19.04 11.63
CA PHE A 87 -9.53 -19.28 10.77
C PHE A 87 -9.50 -20.62 10.04
N GLY A 88 -8.41 -21.37 10.10
CA GLY A 88 -8.20 -22.60 9.34
C GLY A 88 -7.97 -22.37 7.83
N HIS A 89 -8.10 -21.14 7.35
CA HIS A 89 -7.87 -20.70 5.96
C HIS A 89 -7.37 -19.27 5.92
N HIS A 90 -6.85 -18.83 4.78
CA HIS A 90 -6.45 -17.44 4.60
C HIS A 90 -7.68 -16.55 4.37
N SER A 91 -8.04 -15.76 5.37
CA SER A 91 -9.13 -14.78 5.27
C SER A 91 -8.62 -13.47 4.67
N ILE A 92 -9.12 -13.12 3.48
CA ILE A 92 -8.74 -11.87 2.81
C ILE A 92 -9.13 -10.64 3.64
N LEU A 93 -10.30 -10.67 4.29
CA LEU A 93 -10.74 -9.60 5.17
C LEU A 93 -9.77 -9.41 6.34
N PHE A 94 -9.44 -10.48 7.07
CA PHE A 94 -8.52 -10.41 8.20
C PHE A 94 -7.17 -9.83 7.79
N LEU A 95 -6.58 -10.34 6.71
CA LEU A 95 -5.26 -9.90 6.25
C LEU A 95 -5.28 -8.46 5.73
N SER A 96 -6.34 -8.06 5.03
CA SER A 96 -6.50 -6.67 4.56
C SER A 96 -6.66 -5.67 5.70
N LEU A 97 -7.19 -6.07 6.87
CA LEU A 97 -7.24 -5.19 8.04
C LEU A 97 -5.85 -4.77 8.51
N PHE A 98 -4.80 -5.58 8.30
CA PHE A 98 -3.41 -5.21 8.62
C PHE A 98 -2.78 -4.23 7.62
N SER A 99 -3.49 -3.86 6.56
CA SER A 99 -3.20 -2.71 5.72
C SER A 99 -4.13 -1.52 6.03
N LEU A 100 -5.44 -1.78 6.21
CA LEU A 100 -6.44 -0.73 6.44
C LEU A 100 -6.34 -0.08 7.82
N LEU A 101 -6.20 -0.86 8.89
CA LEU A 101 -6.07 -0.29 10.24
C LEU A 101 -4.82 0.58 10.41
N PRO A 102 -3.62 0.19 9.93
CA PRO A 102 -2.48 1.10 9.86
C PRO A 102 -2.76 2.39 9.09
N ALA A 103 -3.48 2.34 7.96
CA ALA A 103 -3.87 3.55 7.22
C ALA A 103 -4.76 4.47 8.06
N PHE A 104 -5.69 3.89 8.82
CA PHE A 104 -6.53 4.64 9.75
C PHE A 104 -5.74 5.25 10.90
N VAL A 105 -4.80 4.50 11.49
CA VAL A 105 -3.90 5.02 12.53
C VAL A 105 -3.07 6.19 12.00
N ILE A 106 -2.50 6.07 10.80
CA ILE A 106 -1.76 7.15 10.12
C ILE A 106 -2.65 8.39 10.00
N ALA A 107 -3.84 8.25 9.42
CA ALA A 107 -4.77 9.34 9.21
C ALA A 107 -5.20 10.01 10.53
N PHE A 108 -5.47 9.21 11.57
CA PHE A 108 -5.82 9.69 12.90
C PHE A 108 -4.66 10.45 13.56
N VAL A 109 -3.45 9.91 13.53
CA VAL A 109 -2.26 10.54 14.11
C VAL A 109 -1.97 11.87 13.41
N MET A 110 -2.00 11.90 12.08
CA MET A 110 -1.77 13.10 11.30
C MET A 110 -2.84 14.16 11.54
N ASP A 111 -4.12 13.79 11.59
CA ASP A 111 -5.21 14.71 11.93
C ASP A 111 -5.00 15.35 13.31
N ARG A 112 -4.65 14.54 14.31
CA ARG A 112 -4.38 15.03 15.66
C ARG A 112 -3.14 15.91 15.72
N TRP A 113 -2.14 15.58 14.95
CA TRP A 113 -0.89 16.35 14.90
C TRP A 113 -1.09 17.75 14.35
N ILE A 114 -1.90 17.88 13.30
CA ILE A 114 -2.11 19.17 12.62
C ILE A 114 -3.25 20.00 13.25
N ALA A 115 -4.11 19.40 14.05
CA ALA A 115 -5.30 20.01 14.61
C ALA A 115 -5.08 21.38 15.28
N PRO A 116 -3.98 21.65 16.00
CA PRO A 116 -3.74 22.95 16.60
C PRO A 116 -3.38 24.06 15.59
N HIS A 117 -3.04 23.72 14.35
CA HIS A 117 -2.41 24.61 13.38
C HIS A 117 -3.34 25.07 12.25
N ILE A 118 -4.46 24.39 12.04
CA ILE A 118 -5.40 24.68 10.94
C ILE A 118 -6.85 24.60 11.38
N SER A 119 -7.72 25.28 10.61
CA SER A 119 -9.16 25.25 10.84
C SER A 119 -9.76 23.87 10.59
N PHE A 120 -10.90 23.62 11.21
CA PHE A 120 -11.62 22.34 11.07
C PHE A 120 -11.89 21.96 9.61
N SER A 121 -12.37 22.89 8.80
CA SER A 121 -12.67 22.63 7.39
C SER A 121 -11.43 22.18 6.59
N VAL A 122 -10.27 22.78 6.88
CA VAL A 122 -9.00 22.41 6.23
C VAL A 122 -8.50 21.05 6.73
N ARG A 123 -8.71 20.72 8.03
CA ARG A 123 -8.43 19.36 8.56
C ARG A 123 -9.23 18.30 7.83
N VAL A 124 -10.53 18.50 7.68
CA VAL A 124 -11.42 17.59 6.96
C VAL A 124 -10.95 17.43 5.50
N ALA A 125 -10.59 18.53 4.82
CA ALA A 125 -10.05 18.46 3.48
C ALA A 125 -8.74 17.66 3.42
N ALA A 126 -7.81 17.87 4.37
CA ALA A 126 -6.56 17.13 4.45
C ALA A 126 -6.79 15.61 4.61
N LEU A 127 -7.72 15.24 5.48
CA LEU A 127 -8.10 13.85 5.72
C LEU A 127 -8.72 13.21 4.46
N MET A 128 -9.62 13.92 3.79
CA MET A 128 -10.20 13.49 2.53
C MET A 128 -9.16 13.35 1.42
N MET A 129 -8.22 14.31 1.31
CA MET A 129 -7.11 14.23 0.36
C MET A 129 -6.22 13.01 0.63
N LEU A 130 -5.84 12.76 1.89
CA LEU A 130 -5.01 11.61 2.23
C LEU A 130 -5.69 10.31 1.84
N PHE A 131 -6.93 10.10 2.26
CA PHE A 131 -7.67 8.89 1.94
C PHE A 131 -7.95 8.72 0.44
N SER A 132 -8.11 9.79 -0.34
CA SER A 132 -8.34 9.71 -1.79
C SER A 132 -7.07 9.80 -2.64
N THR A 133 -5.89 9.74 -2.03
CA THR A 133 -4.61 9.60 -2.75
C THR A 133 -4.49 8.19 -3.32
N ALA A 134 -4.24 8.07 -4.63
CA ALA A 134 -4.31 6.80 -5.37
C ALA A 134 -3.45 5.68 -4.74
N MET A 135 -2.16 5.95 -4.47
CA MET A 135 -1.28 4.96 -3.86
C MET A 135 -1.66 4.66 -2.40
N PHE A 136 -2.22 5.62 -1.67
CA PHE A 136 -2.65 5.41 -0.28
C PHE A 136 -3.86 4.48 -0.21
N ILE A 137 -4.89 4.70 -1.06
CA ILE A 137 -6.04 3.80 -1.17
C ILE A 137 -5.58 2.40 -1.58
N GLY A 138 -4.81 2.29 -2.66
CA GLY A 138 -4.31 1.00 -3.15
C GLY A 138 -3.55 0.24 -2.06
N SER A 139 -2.67 0.94 -1.32
CA SER A 139 -1.89 0.33 -0.22
C SER A 139 -2.73 -0.04 1.00
N ALA A 140 -3.88 0.62 1.22
CA ALA A 140 -4.80 0.30 2.31
C ALA A 140 -5.64 -0.97 2.05
N VAL A 141 -5.79 -1.36 0.78
CA VAL A 141 -6.60 -2.52 0.37
C VAL A 141 -5.76 -3.77 0.13
N VAL A 142 -4.56 -3.60 -0.46
CA VAL A 142 -3.68 -4.73 -0.83
C VAL A 142 -3.00 -5.30 0.41
N ILE A 143 -2.91 -6.62 0.49
CA ILE A 143 -2.28 -7.35 1.60
C ILE A 143 -0.75 -7.24 1.44
N ARG A 144 -0.18 -6.21 2.08
CA ARG A 144 1.24 -5.90 2.04
C ARG A 144 1.71 -5.25 3.34
N MET A 145 2.96 -5.45 3.65
CA MET A 145 3.61 -4.90 4.85
C MET A 145 3.85 -3.39 4.84
N ASP A 146 3.68 -2.74 3.68
CA ASP A 146 4.10 -1.35 3.45
C ASP A 146 3.36 -0.34 4.31
N MET A 147 2.04 -0.49 4.45
CA MET A 147 1.22 0.41 5.26
C MET A 147 1.53 0.26 6.75
N LEU A 148 1.80 -0.98 7.19
CA LEU A 148 2.19 -1.27 8.56
C LEU A 148 3.55 -0.63 8.90
N MET A 149 4.53 -0.75 8.00
CA MET A 149 5.83 -0.06 8.13
C MET A 149 5.67 1.45 8.17
N ALA A 150 4.86 2.03 7.27
CA ALA A 150 4.61 3.47 7.22
C ALA A 150 3.98 3.99 8.53
N MET A 151 3.06 3.24 9.11
CA MET A 151 2.47 3.54 10.43
C MET A 151 3.54 3.64 11.51
N PHE A 152 4.42 2.65 11.61
CA PHE A 152 5.47 2.67 12.63
C PHE A 152 6.46 3.82 12.42
N ILE A 153 6.82 4.13 11.17
CA ILE A 153 7.67 5.29 10.85
C ILE A 153 7.00 6.58 11.32
N ILE A 154 5.72 6.78 11.02
CA ILE A 154 4.98 8.00 11.40
C ILE A 154 4.82 8.11 12.91
N LEU A 155 4.57 7.00 13.62
CA LEU A 155 4.52 6.97 15.09
C LEU A 155 5.88 7.33 15.71
N ALA A 156 6.99 6.84 15.15
CA ALA A 156 8.33 7.23 15.58
C ALA A 156 8.58 8.72 15.38
N LEU A 157 8.29 9.25 14.17
CA LEU A 157 8.46 10.67 13.86
C LEU A 157 7.56 11.57 14.72
N ARG A 158 6.33 11.14 15.01
CA ARG A 158 5.41 11.84 15.91
C ARG A 158 5.92 11.85 17.35
N SER A 159 6.45 10.72 17.82
CA SER A 159 7.03 10.60 19.17
C SER A 159 8.23 11.52 19.35
N PHE A 160 9.13 11.57 18.34
CA PHE A 160 10.25 12.49 18.34
C PHE A 160 9.79 13.95 18.40
N PHE A 161 8.83 14.36 17.58
CA PHE A 161 8.33 15.74 17.57
C PHE A 161 7.68 16.14 18.90
N SER A 162 6.93 15.22 19.51
CA SER A 162 6.34 15.45 20.84
C SER A 162 7.40 15.73 21.90
N MET A 163 8.52 15.02 21.87
CA MET A 163 9.60 15.22 22.84
C MET A 163 10.41 16.49 22.56
N GLU A 164 10.64 16.82 21.29
CA GLU A 164 11.54 17.93 20.91
C GLU A 164 10.85 19.30 20.87
N GLU A 165 9.65 19.41 20.30
CA GLU A 165 8.97 20.69 20.07
C GLU A 165 7.80 20.95 21.05
N GLU A 166 7.10 19.88 21.49
CA GLU A 166 5.97 20.05 22.43
C GLU A 166 6.42 19.95 23.90
N GLY A 167 7.69 19.69 24.14
CA GLY A 167 8.25 19.57 25.48
C GLY A 167 7.62 18.44 26.30
N ASN A 168 7.03 17.45 25.64
CA ASN A 168 6.33 16.37 26.30
C ASN A 168 7.33 15.33 26.83
N ASN A 169 7.80 15.53 28.06
CA ASN A 169 8.77 14.66 28.73
C ASN A 169 8.16 13.37 29.30
N LYS A 170 6.96 12.96 28.85
CA LYS A 170 6.41 11.68 29.27
C LYS A 170 7.33 10.54 28.85
N ARG A 171 7.74 9.75 29.81
CA ARG A 171 8.65 8.60 29.64
C ARG A 171 8.19 7.65 28.52
N ILE A 172 6.89 7.60 28.26
CA ILE A 172 6.31 6.77 27.21
C ILE A 172 6.88 7.08 25.82
N TYR A 173 7.09 8.36 25.47
CA TYR A 173 7.62 8.72 24.14
C TYR A 173 9.08 8.33 23.95
N SER A 174 9.87 8.31 25.03
CA SER A 174 11.28 7.87 25.00
C SER A 174 11.41 6.38 24.70
N TRP A 175 10.43 5.56 25.08
CA TRP A 175 10.36 4.14 24.72
C TRP A 175 9.66 3.92 23.39
N LEU A 176 8.59 4.66 23.12
CA LEU A 176 7.79 4.50 21.89
C LEU A 176 8.62 4.81 20.64
N PHE A 177 9.51 5.81 20.71
CA PHE A 177 10.36 6.18 19.58
C PHE A 177 11.23 5.00 19.08
N PRO A 178 12.16 4.44 19.87
CA PRO A 178 13.00 3.35 19.40
C PRO A 178 12.23 2.05 19.12
N VAL A 179 11.16 1.76 19.88
CA VAL A 179 10.31 0.58 19.63
C VAL A 179 9.62 0.70 18.27
N CYS A 180 9.05 1.87 17.94
CA CYS A 180 8.44 2.07 16.61
C CYS A 180 9.48 2.00 15.49
N VAL A 181 10.69 2.52 15.68
CA VAL A 181 11.79 2.36 14.72
C VAL A 181 12.10 0.88 14.52
N PHE A 182 12.25 0.11 15.60
CA PHE A 182 12.47 -1.33 15.50
C PHE A 182 11.32 -2.04 14.78
N MET A 183 10.08 -1.75 15.14
CA MET A 183 8.91 -2.37 14.50
C MET A 183 8.84 -2.05 13.00
N ALA A 184 9.25 -0.87 12.57
CA ALA A 184 9.37 -0.53 11.16
C ALA A 184 10.46 -1.36 10.45
N ILE A 185 11.63 -1.57 11.09
CA ILE A 185 12.69 -2.46 10.61
C ILE A 185 12.17 -3.90 10.52
N PHE A 186 11.54 -4.37 11.58
CA PHE A 186 11.01 -5.73 11.70
C PHE A 186 9.83 -6.01 10.78
N THR A 187 9.24 -4.96 10.20
CA THR A 187 8.18 -5.08 9.18
C THR A 187 8.75 -5.22 7.77
N LYS A 188 9.75 -4.39 7.41
CA LYS A 188 10.21 -4.33 6.00
C LYS A 188 11.72 -4.12 5.83
N GLY A 189 12.48 -4.02 6.91
CA GLY A 189 13.94 -3.88 6.88
C GLY A 189 14.44 -2.43 6.95
N PRO A 190 15.63 -2.11 6.38
CA PRO A 190 16.41 -0.91 6.67
C PRO A 190 15.71 0.43 6.45
N ILE A 191 14.77 0.52 5.52
CA ILE A 191 13.99 1.77 5.27
C ILE A 191 13.28 2.22 6.55
N GLY A 192 12.84 1.26 7.40
CA GLY A 192 12.22 1.53 8.70
C GLY A 192 13.12 2.28 9.68
N LEU A 193 14.44 2.13 9.57
CA LEU A 193 15.44 2.90 10.33
C LEU A 193 15.84 4.18 9.60
N LEU A 194 16.14 4.09 8.31
CA LEU A 194 16.79 5.17 7.56
C LEU A 194 15.90 6.43 7.47
N ILE A 195 14.58 6.27 7.26
CA ILE A 195 13.67 7.43 7.20
C ILE A 195 13.60 8.19 8.53
N PRO A 196 13.31 7.57 9.69
CA PRO A 196 13.34 8.27 10.98
C PRO A 196 14.72 8.87 11.29
N LEU A 197 15.81 8.14 11.03
CA LEU A 197 17.16 8.58 11.32
C LEU A 197 17.49 9.87 10.56
N ILE A 198 17.40 9.84 9.22
CA ILE A 198 17.79 10.99 8.40
C ILE A 198 16.84 12.19 8.63
N SER A 199 15.54 11.96 8.80
CA SER A 199 14.56 13.02 9.02
C SER A 199 14.79 13.76 10.33
N THR A 200 15.01 13.04 11.42
CA THR A 200 15.21 13.63 12.73
C THR A 200 16.57 14.33 12.85
N ILE A 201 17.64 13.75 12.31
CA ILE A 201 18.97 14.37 12.27
C ILE A 201 18.91 15.65 11.42
N THR A 202 18.37 15.59 10.20
CA THR A 202 18.24 16.78 9.33
C THR A 202 17.46 17.90 10.03
N TYR A 203 16.37 17.57 10.73
CA TYR A 203 15.61 18.56 11.47
C TYR A 203 16.42 19.19 12.60
N LEU A 204 17.13 18.40 13.41
CA LEU A 204 17.99 18.92 14.48
C LEU A 204 19.12 19.82 13.96
N LEU A 205 19.71 19.49 12.81
CA LEU A 205 20.72 20.31 12.14
C LEU A 205 20.11 21.64 11.65
N VAL A 206 18.96 21.61 11.00
CA VAL A 206 18.26 22.82 10.53
C VAL A 206 17.85 23.73 11.70
N ARG A 207 17.52 23.14 12.86
CA ARG A 207 17.19 23.87 14.08
C ARG A 207 18.42 24.31 14.89
N LYS A 208 19.65 24.01 14.42
CA LYS A 208 20.92 24.25 15.13
C LYS A 208 20.98 23.58 16.51
N LYS A 209 20.30 22.45 16.67
CA LYS A 209 20.22 21.65 17.90
C LYS A 209 20.96 20.30 17.76
N ALA A 210 22.08 20.26 17.04
CA ALA A 210 22.86 19.03 16.79
C ALA A 210 23.21 18.27 18.09
N TYR A 211 23.38 18.98 19.22
CA TYR A 211 23.66 18.37 20.51
C TYR A 211 22.53 17.47 21.02
N HIS A 212 21.29 17.64 20.57
CA HIS A 212 20.15 16.77 20.88
C HIS A 212 20.20 15.43 20.12
N ILE A 213 21.06 15.25 19.12
CA ILE A 213 21.22 13.96 18.42
C ILE A 213 21.50 12.85 19.46
N LYS A 214 22.41 13.09 20.42
CA LYS A 214 22.73 12.12 21.47
C LYS A 214 21.54 11.81 22.41
N LYS A 215 20.58 12.73 22.54
CA LYS A 215 19.37 12.54 23.35
C LYS A 215 18.43 11.50 22.71
N TYR A 216 18.25 11.54 21.39
CA TYR A 216 17.30 10.66 20.67
C TYR A 216 17.96 9.43 20.08
N TRP A 217 19.17 9.57 19.56
CA TRP A 217 20.00 8.48 19.00
C TRP A 217 21.17 8.10 19.91
N GLY A 218 20.96 8.24 21.21
CA GLY A 218 21.96 7.89 22.22
C GLY A 218 21.90 6.41 22.63
N VAL A 219 22.60 6.10 23.73
CA VAL A 219 22.80 4.73 24.21
C VAL A 219 21.48 3.97 24.38
N THR A 220 20.48 4.58 25.01
CA THR A 220 19.18 3.92 25.25
C THR A 220 18.51 3.44 23.95
N THR A 221 18.47 4.30 22.93
CA THR A 221 17.87 3.96 21.63
C THR A 221 18.63 2.81 20.98
N TRP A 222 19.97 2.92 20.91
CA TRP A 222 20.77 1.86 20.32
C TRP A 222 20.75 0.55 21.09
N VAL A 223 20.72 0.59 22.41
CA VAL A 223 20.56 -0.64 23.24
C VAL A 223 19.24 -1.33 22.91
N ILE A 224 18.13 -0.60 22.83
CA ILE A 224 16.82 -1.18 22.46
C ILE A 224 16.88 -1.79 21.05
N LEU A 225 17.35 -1.02 20.06
CA LEU A 225 17.43 -1.49 18.68
C LEU A 225 18.34 -2.72 18.54
N LEU A 226 19.53 -2.69 19.16
CA LEU A 226 20.49 -3.78 19.06
C LEU A 226 19.99 -5.02 19.81
N THR A 227 19.38 -4.87 20.99
CA THR A 227 18.84 -6.01 21.76
C THR A 227 17.72 -6.70 20.98
N LEU A 228 16.76 -5.95 20.46
CA LEU A 228 15.64 -6.52 19.71
C LEU A 228 16.11 -7.13 18.37
N SER A 229 17.06 -6.49 17.70
CA SER A 229 17.66 -7.04 16.48
C SER A 229 18.49 -8.29 16.75
N PHE A 230 19.24 -8.32 17.86
CA PHE A 230 19.98 -9.50 18.27
C PHE A 230 19.06 -10.68 18.56
N LEU A 231 17.97 -10.47 19.29
CA LEU A 231 16.96 -11.51 19.54
C LEU A 231 16.39 -12.04 18.23
N TRP A 232 16.07 -11.17 17.28
CA TRP A 232 15.61 -11.59 15.96
C TRP A 232 16.66 -12.41 15.22
N PHE A 233 17.88 -11.89 15.04
CA PHE A 233 18.93 -12.55 14.26
C PHE A 233 19.44 -13.81 14.91
N ALA A 234 19.47 -13.89 16.26
CA ALA A 234 19.81 -15.11 16.97
C ALA A 234 18.81 -16.25 16.68
N ASN A 235 17.51 -15.96 16.71
CA ASN A 235 16.50 -16.94 16.34
C ASN A 235 16.57 -17.32 14.86
N THR A 236 16.80 -16.35 13.96
CA THR A 236 17.03 -16.62 12.54
C THR A 236 18.24 -17.53 12.31
N TYR A 237 19.32 -17.32 13.05
CA TYR A 237 20.52 -18.17 12.98
C TYR A 237 20.26 -19.59 13.51
N MET A 238 19.51 -19.70 14.60
CA MET A 238 19.18 -21.01 15.20
C MET A 238 18.30 -21.85 14.27
N GLU A 239 17.41 -21.23 13.52
CA GLU A 239 16.46 -21.89 12.62
C GLU A 239 17.02 -22.11 11.19
N GLY A 240 17.64 -21.09 10.61
CA GLY A 240 18.09 -21.07 9.21
C GLY A 240 19.60 -21.23 8.99
N GLY A 241 20.39 -21.21 10.09
CA GLY A 241 21.83 -21.31 10.02
C GLY A 241 22.56 -20.07 9.48
N LYS A 242 23.89 -20.23 9.32
CA LYS A 242 24.78 -19.13 8.92
C LYS A 242 24.46 -18.60 7.52
N GLU A 243 24.15 -19.48 6.58
CA GLU A 243 23.94 -19.09 5.17
C GLU A 243 22.68 -18.26 5.00
N TYR A 244 21.59 -18.64 5.67
CA TYR A 244 20.35 -17.88 5.66
C TYR A 244 20.53 -16.49 6.25
N LEU A 245 21.17 -16.39 7.44
CA LEU A 245 21.44 -15.11 8.08
C LEU A 245 22.36 -14.21 7.23
N TYR A 246 23.39 -14.79 6.61
CA TYR A 246 24.28 -14.06 5.72
C TYR A 246 23.53 -13.50 4.49
N ASN A 247 22.67 -14.33 3.88
CA ASN A 247 21.83 -13.89 2.76
C ASN A 247 20.90 -12.73 3.18
N GLN A 248 20.25 -12.84 4.34
CA GLN A 248 19.37 -11.80 4.85
C GLN A 248 20.07 -10.47 5.12
N LEU A 249 21.24 -10.50 5.78
CA LEU A 249 21.97 -9.30 6.18
C LEU A 249 22.73 -8.64 5.02
N PHE A 250 23.38 -9.43 4.18
CA PHE A 250 24.30 -8.89 3.17
C PHE A 250 23.69 -8.90 1.77
N HIS A 251 23.20 -10.01 1.29
CA HIS A 251 22.71 -10.10 -0.08
C HIS A 251 21.39 -9.33 -0.27
N GLN A 252 20.43 -9.54 0.61
CA GLN A 252 19.12 -8.89 0.51
C GLN A 252 19.11 -7.44 1.02
N THR A 253 20.04 -7.05 1.88
CA THR A 253 20.08 -5.70 2.46
C THR A 253 21.10 -4.81 1.76
N VAL A 254 22.39 -5.13 1.86
CA VAL A 254 23.47 -4.31 1.31
C VAL A 254 23.52 -4.45 -0.22
N GLY A 255 23.41 -5.66 -0.75
CA GLY A 255 23.45 -5.91 -2.20
C GLY A 255 22.37 -5.14 -2.96
N ARG A 256 21.14 -5.09 -2.43
CA ARG A 256 20.05 -4.31 -3.04
C ARG A 256 20.21 -2.79 -2.93
N ALA A 257 20.90 -2.31 -1.90
CA ALA A 257 21.13 -0.88 -1.73
C ALA A 257 22.16 -0.33 -2.72
N VAL A 258 23.20 -1.11 -3.02
CA VAL A 258 24.35 -0.69 -3.84
C VAL A 258 24.21 -1.13 -5.28
N ASN A 259 23.96 -2.42 -5.53
CA ASN A 259 23.82 -3.00 -6.88
C ASN A 259 22.53 -3.82 -6.92
N SER A 260 21.43 -3.18 -7.28
CA SER A 260 20.13 -3.87 -7.34
C SER A 260 20.09 -4.85 -8.51
N PHE A 261 19.88 -6.13 -8.21
CA PHE A 261 19.61 -7.18 -9.22
C PHE A 261 18.20 -7.07 -9.80
N HIS A 262 17.29 -6.37 -9.08
CA HIS A 262 15.90 -6.16 -9.46
C HIS A 262 15.48 -4.73 -9.12
N HIS A 263 14.64 -4.12 -9.98
CA HIS A 263 14.09 -2.78 -9.80
C HIS A 263 15.12 -1.63 -9.84
N ASP A 264 16.21 -1.81 -10.59
CA ASP A 264 17.13 -0.69 -10.86
C ASP A 264 16.41 0.38 -11.68
N LYS A 265 16.37 1.61 -11.14
CA LYS A 265 15.67 2.76 -11.72
C LYS A 265 16.53 4.01 -11.59
N PRO A 266 16.43 4.96 -12.56
CA PRO A 266 17.21 6.17 -12.55
C PRO A 266 16.93 7.03 -11.31
N PHE A 267 17.88 7.90 -10.96
CA PHE A 267 17.81 8.83 -9.83
C PHE A 267 16.50 9.64 -9.80
N TYR A 268 16.02 10.09 -10.95
CA TYR A 268 14.82 10.91 -11.08
C TYR A 268 13.49 10.10 -11.05
N TYR A 269 13.53 8.80 -10.84
CA TYR A 269 12.35 7.93 -10.84
C TYR A 269 11.19 8.45 -9.97
N TYR A 270 11.50 8.91 -8.75
CA TYR A 270 10.47 9.41 -7.84
C TYR A 270 9.88 10.75 -8.25
N LEU A 271 10.56 11.55 -9.08
CA LEU A 271 9.98 12.75 -9.68
C LEU A 271 8.85 12.40 -10.66
N ILE A 272 8.97 11.27 -11.35
CA ILE A 272 7.94 10.77 -12.26
C ILE A 272 6.82 10.11 -11.45
N SER A 273 7.17 9.19 -10.53
CA SER A 273 6.16 8.44 -9.79
C SER A 273 5.34 9.30 -8.84
N PHE A 274 5.85 10.44 -8.40
CA PHE A 274 5.13 11.44 -7.61
C PHE A 274 3.77 11.81 -8.22
N TRP A 275 3.72 12.00 -9.54
CA TRP A 275 2.53 12.51 -10.23
C TRP A 275 1.34 11.56 -10.14
N TYR A 276 1.53 10.29 -10.42
CA TYR A 276 0.47 9.28 -10.36
C TYR A 276 0.24 8.73 -8.95
N SER A 277 1.28 8.63 -8.14
CA SER A 277 1.16 8.10 -6.77
C SER A 277 0.36 9.02 -5.86
N LEU A 278 0.52 10.34 -5.99
CA LEU A 278 -0.22 11.35 -5.25
C LEU A 278 -1.46 11.87 -5.99
N ALA A 279 -1.81 11.31 -7.15
CA ALA A 279 -3.05 11.67 -7.83
C ALA A 279 -4.28 11.45 -6.91
N PRO A 280 -5.30 12.29 -7.01
CA PRO A 280 -5.48 13.43 -7.91
C PRO A 280 -4.87 14.76 -7.42
N TRP A 281 -4.12 14.74 -6.32
CA TRP A 281 -3.68 15.93 -5.59
C TRP A 281 -2.30 16.45 -5.97
N SER A 282 -1.56 15.75 -6.83
CA SER A 282 -0.16 16.05 -7.17
C SER A 282 0.08 17.50 -7.58
N ILE A 283 -0.79 18.05 -8.44
CA ILE A 283 -0.68 19.44 -8.93
C ILE A 283 -0.95 20.44 -7.79
N LEU A 284 -2.02 20.21 -7.00
CA LEU A 284 -2.34 21.06 -5.86
C LEU A 284 -1.22 21.07 -4.83
N ILE A 285 -0.62 19.92 -4.56
CA ILE A 285 0.51 19.78 -3.63
C ILE A 285 1.69 20.62 -4.11
N ILE A 286 2.10 20.47 -5.37
CA ILE A 286 3.23 21.24 -5.91
C ILE A 286 2.95 22.74 -5.85
N VAL A 287 1.77 23.17 -6.28
CA VAL A 287 1.37 24.57 -6.26
C VAL A 287 1.42 25.16 -4.85
N THR A 288 0.87 24.47 -3.87
CA THR A 288 0.84 24.93 -2.48
C THR A 288 2.22 24.91 -1.84
N VAL A 289 3.05 23.90 -2.15
CA VAL A 289 4.43 23.80 -1.66
C VAL A 289 5.28 24.92 -2.24
N ILE A 290 5.18 25.21 -3.53
CA ILE A 290 5.87 26.35 -4.15
C ILE A 290 5.41 27.66 -3.50
N ALA A 291 4.09 27.88 -3.36
CA ALA A 291 3.57 29.06 -2.70
C ALA A 291 4.06 29.21 -1.24
N GLY A 292 4.15 28.11 -0.50
CA GLY A 292 4.67 28.07 0.86
C GLY A 292 6.17 28.36 0.94
N ILE A 293 6.96 27.85 0.00
CA ILE A 293 8.41 28.09 -0.05
C ILE A 293 8.71 29.56 -0.34
N PHE A 294 8.00 30.18 -1.27
CA PHE A 294 8.21 31.59 -1.64
C PHE A 294 7.40 32.58 -0.79
N SER A 295 6.61 32.08 0.17
CA SER A 295 5.89 32.94 1.11
C SER A 295 6.87 33.63 2.09
N LYS A 296 6.60 34.92 2.38
CA LYS A 296 7.31 35.67 3.40
C LYS A 296 6.85 35.35 4.83
N VAL A 297 5.83 34.47 4.98
CA VAL A 297 5.33 34.05 6.30
C VAL A 297 6.35 33.17 6.97
N GLU A 298 6.68 33.46 8.23
CA GLU A 298 7.61 32.64 9.01
C GLU A 298 7.07 31.21 9.17
N ARG A 299 7.96 30.23 9.05
CA ARG A 299 7.61 28.81 9.16
C ARG A 299 7.74 28.35 10.60
N GLY A 300 6.68 27.75 11.12
CA GLY A 300 6.67 27.10 12.42
C GLY A 300 7.56 25.85 12.49
N GLY A 301 7.77 25.34 13.70
CA GLY A 301 8.53 24.11 13.93
C GLY A 301 7.98 22.91 13.17
N LEU A 302 6.65 22.77 13.16
CA LEU A 302 5.96 21.68 12.44
C LEU A 302 6.21 21.71 10.92
N GLU A 303 6.10 22.88 10.30
CA GLU A 303 6.33 23.05 8.87
C GLU A 303 7.78 22.71 8.50
N LYS A 304 8.75 23.23 9.28
CA LYS A 304 10.17 22.92 9.11
C LYS A 304 10.43 21.42 9.23
N TYR A 305 9.77 20.75 10.19
CA TYR A 305 9.92 19.31 10.39
C TYR A 305 9.37 18.52 9.21
N PHE A 306 8.15 18.82 8.74
CA PHE A 306 7.58 18.14 7.57
C PHE A 306 8.43 18.34 6.32
N MET A 307 8.97 19.54 6.11
CA MET A 307 9.92 19.78 5.01
C MET A 307 11.21 18.97 5.14
N CYS A 308 11.76 18.84 6.36
CA CYS A 308 12.96 18.02 6.60
C CYS A 308 12.67 16.55 6.32
N ILE A 309 11.52 16.01 6.79
CA ILE A 309 11.11 14.63 6.51
C ILE A 309 11.02 14.39 5.00
N ILE A 310 10.26 15.24 4.30
CA ILE A 310 10.06 15.12 2.85
C ILE A 310 11.40 15.21 2.12
N GLY A 311 12.15 16.28 2.33
CA GLY A 311 13.37 16.56 1.57
C GLY A 311 14.47 15.52 1.79
N SER A 312 14.76 15.19 3.06
CA SER A 312 15.82 14.23 3.38
C SER A 312 15.46 12.81 2.95
N SER A 313 14.21 12.38 3.16
CA SER A 313 13.79 11.02 2.79
C SER A 313 13.60 10.87 1.29
N PHE A 314 13.12 11.89 0.59
CA PHE A 314 13.02 11.87 -0.87
C PHE A 314 14.40 11.76 -1.52
N LEU A 315 15.37 12.52 -1.02
CA LEU A 315 16.76 12.43 -1.47
C LEU A 315 17.35 11.04 -1.17
N LEU A 316 17.19 10.54 0.06
CA LEU A 316 17.65 9.21 0.46
C LEU A 316 17.12 8.12 -0.49
N LEU A 317 15.80 8.10 -0.71
CA LEU A 317 15.16 7.11 -1.57
C LEU A 317 15.63 7.22 -3.03
N SER A 318 15.89 8.45 -3.51
CA SER A 318 16.41 8.69 -4.86
C SER A 318 17.84 8.18 -5.05
N LEU A 319 18.66 8.13 -3.99
CA LEU A 319 20.02 7.63 -4.01
C LEU A 319 20.11 6.09 -3.98
N ILE A 320 19.13 5.40 -3.43
CA ILE A 320 19.09 3.92 -3.39
C ILE A 320 18.79 3.39 -4.80
N SER A 321 19.53 2.36 -5.27
CA SER A 321 19.38 1.79 -6.62
C SER A 321 18.03 1.12 -6.83
N SER A 322 17.59 0.28 -5.89
CA SER A 322 16.29 -0.40 -5.97
C SER A 322 15.15 0.54 -5.63
N LYS A 323 14.30 0.86 -6.62
CA LYS A 323 13.20 1.81 -6.46
C LYS A 323 11.86 1.18 -6.81
N LEU A 324 10.89 1.38 -5.92
CA LEU A 324 9.47 1.09 -6.12
C LEU A 324 8.65 2.29 -5.65
N ASP A 325 7.54 2.57 -6.33
CA ASP A 325 6.65 3.69 -5.99
C ASP A 325 6.19 3.66 -4.54
N ILE A 326 5.95 2.47 -4.04
CA ILE A 326 5.45 2.24 -2.69
C ILE A 326 6.44 2.61 -1.58
N TYR A 327 7.73 2.80 -1.90
CA TYR A 327 8.72 3.26 -0.90
C TYR A 327 8.48 4.71 -0.47
N MET A 328 7.78 5.50 -1.28
CA MET A 328 7.35 6.85 -0.89
C MET A 328 6.12 6.88 0.03
N LEU A 329 5.46 5.75 0.28
CA LEU A 329 4.22 5.69 1.08
C LEU A 329 4.32 6.41 2.44
N PRO A 330 5.41 6.27 3.23
CA PRO A 330 5.56 7.00 4.50
C PRO A 330 5.60 8.53 4.34
N LEU A 331 5.90 9.05 3.13
CA LEU A 331 6.01 10.49 2.87
C LEU A 331 4.67 11.12 2.43
N PHE A 332 3.71 10.34 1.92
CA PHE A 332 2.45 10.86 1.40
C PHE A 332 1.66 11.69 2.43
N PRO A 333 1.51 11.26 3.69
CA PRO A 333 0.86 12.08 4.69
C PRO A 333 1.53 13.45 4.86
N PHE A 334 2.85 13.52 4.87
CA PHE A 334 3.58 14.78 5.03
C PHE A 334 3.40 15.71 3.82
N TRP A 335 3.39 15.18 2.59
CA TRP A 335 3.07 15.96 1.39
C TRP A 335 1.65 16.55 1.42
N ILE A 336 0.66 15.75 1.81
CA ILE A 336 -0.74 16.19 1.90
C ILE A 336 -0.88 17.25 2.98
N TYR A 337 -0.35 17.00 4.17
CA TYR A 337 -0.55 17.89 5.31
C TYR A 337 0.25 19.19 5.21
N ILE A 338 1.45 19.21 4.63
CA ILE A 338 2.18 20.45 4.33
C ILE A 338 1.43 21.26 3.26
N SER A 339 0.89 20.61 2.25
CA SER A 339 0.07 21.26 1.21
C SER A 339 -1.14 21.97 1.83
N THR A 340 -1.85 21.33 2.75
CA THR A 340 -3.02 21.92 3.40
C THR A 340 -2.67 23.01 4.40
N LEU A 341 -1.55 22.91 5.14
CA LEU A 341 -1.00 23.98 5.97
C LEU A 341 -0.74 25.25 5.15
N TRP A 342 -0.27 25.06 3.92
CA TRP A 342 0.11 26.19 3.05
C TRP A 342 -0.97 26.60 2.05
N LEU A 343 -2.11 25.94 2.04
CA LEU A 343 -3.22 26.26 1.14
C LEU A 343 -3.68 27.73 1.28
N SER A 344 -3.72 28.25 2.50
CA SER A 344 -4.05 29.65 2.79
C SER A 344 -3.00 30.66 2.28
N ARG A 345 -1.79 30.20 1.96
CA ARG A 345 -0.70 31.04 1.41
C ARG A 345 -0.83 31.28 -0.09
N VAL A 346 -1.67 30.50 -0.77
CA VAL A 346 -1.99 30.68 -2.18
C VAL A 346 -2.96 31.86 -2.31
N LYS A 347 -2.44 33.07 -2.55
CA LYS A 347 -3.23 34.30 -2.62
C LYS A 347 -4.18 34.33 -3.83
N ASN A 348 -3.77 33.77 -4.95
CA ASN A 348 -4.55 33.79 -6.18
C ASN A 348 -5.40 32.53 -6.32
N TYR A 349 -6.70 32.68 -6.10
CA TYR A 349 -7.65 31.56 -6.19
C TYR A 349 -7.70 30.91 -7.60
N LYS A 350 -7.35 31.64 -8.66
CA LYS A 350 -7.25 31.08 -10.03
C LYS A 350 -6.23 29.93 -10.10
N ILE A 351 -5.16 30.00 -9.29
CA ILE A 351 -4.14 28.96 -9.23
C ILE A 351 -4.70 27.70 -8.57
N ILE A 352 -5.53 27.84 -7.54
CA ILE A 352 -6.22 26.72 -6.90
C ILE A 352 -7.21 26.08 -7.89
N ILE A 353 -7.98 26.91 -8.63
CA ILE A 353 -8.85 26.38 -9.69
C ILE A 353 -8.03 25.60 -10.72
N ALA A 354 -6.95 26.18 -11.25
CA ALA A 354 -6.11 25.55 -12.25
C ALA A 354 -5.51 24.21 -11.78
N SER A 355 -5.18 24.09 -10.49
CA SER A 355 -4.64 22.86 -9.92
C SER A 355 -5.70 21.76 -9.71
N LEU A 356 -6.96 22.12 -9.48
CA LEU A 356 -8.04 21.16 -9.25
C LEU A 356 -8.89 20.88 -10.49
N ILE A 357 -8.85 21.74 -11.51
CA ILE A 357 -9.64 21.56 -12.74
C ILE A 357 -9.15 20.36 -13.56
N ILE A 358 -7.84 20.08 -13.54
CA ILE A 358 -7.27 18.94 -14.27
C ILE A 358 -7.80 17.61 -13.73
N PRO A 359 -7.70 17.30 -12.42
CA PRO A 359 -8.32 16.09 -11.89
C PRO A 359 -9.84 16.08 -12.06
N ALA A 360 -10.52 17.23 -11.96
CA ALA A 360 -11.97 17.30 -12.21
C ALA A 360 -12.33 16.91 -13.66
N ILE A 361 -11.58 17.40 -14.65
CA ILE A 361 -11.76 17.02 -16.06
C ILE A 361 -11.47 15.54 -16.26
N ALA A 362 -10.40 14.99 -15.63
CA ALA A 362 -10.10 13.57 -15.71
C ALA A 362 -11.26 12.71 -15.20
N LEU A 363 -11.92 13.11 -14.11
CA LEU A 363 -13.12 12.44 -13.61
C LEU A 363 -14.30 12.57 -14.60
N VAL A 364 -14.53 13.75 -15.19
CA VAL A 364 -15.59 13.94 -16.20
C VAL A 364 -15.36 13.04 -17.42
N LEU A 365 -14.11 12.86 -17.84
CA LEU A 365 -13.76 12.04 -18.98
C LEU A 365 -13.79 10.52 -18.71
N ALA A 366 -13.97 10.08 -17.46
CA ALA A 366 -13.95 8.67 -17.11
C ALA A 366 -14.99 7.83 -17.88
N LEU A 367 -16.19 8.36 -18.05
CA LEU A 367 -17.25 7.68 -18.82
C LEU A 367 -16.89 7.59 -20.33
N PHE A 368 -16.28 8.62 -20.91
CA PHE A 368 -15.86 8.59 -22.32
C PHE A 368 -14.73 7.59 -22.55
N ALA A 369 -13.80 7.47 -21.58
CA ALA A 369 -12.76 6.46 -21.63
C ALA A 369 -13.36 5.04 -21.60
N ASP A 370 -14.36 4.80 -20.75
CA ASP A 370 -15.07 3.53 -20.64
C ASP A 370 -15.77 3.16 -21.97
N ILE A 371 -16.51 4.11 -22.56
CA ILE A 371 -17.17 3.93 -23.87
C ILE A 371 -16.15 3.67 -24.99
N SER A 372 -15.00 4.34 -24.98
CA SER A 372 -13.96 4.16 -25.99
C SER A 372 -13.35 2.75 -25.97
N LEU A 373 -13.25 2.13 -24.79
CA LEU A 373 -12.76 0.76 -24.63
C LEU A 373 -13.72 -0.28 -25.24
N ILE A 374 -15.02 -0.05 -25.21
CA ILE A 374 -16.00 -0.92 -25.90
C ILE A 374 -15.76 -0.88 -27.41
N ASN A 375 -15.60 0.32 -27.96
CA ASN A 375 -15.44 0.50 -29.39
C ASN A 375 -14.11 -0.08 -29.93
N SER A 376 -13.14 -0.35 -29.04
CA SER A 376 -11.85 -0.94 -29.43
C SER A 376 -11.88 -2.46 -29.70
N ASN A 377 -13.06 -3.10 -29.71
CA ASN A 377 -13.24 -4.55 -29.84
C ASN A 377 -12.44 -5.39 -28.83
N ASN A 378 -12.23 -4.86 -27.63
CA ASN A 378 -11.58 -5.58 -26.55
C ASN A 378 -12.60 -6.51 -25.87
N ASN A 379 -12.73 -7.74 -26.38
CA ASN A 379 -13.69 -8.74 -25.89
C ASN A 379 -13.53 -9.11 -24.41
N ASP A 380 -12.40 -8.75 -23.80
CA ASP A 380 -12.12 -8.98 -22.38
C ASP A 380 -12.64 -7.85 -21.48
N PHE A 381 -13.12 -6.73 -22.07
CA PHE A 381 -13.57 -5.58 -21.30
C PHE A 381 -15.02 -5.72 -20.82
N ARG A 382 -15.23 -5.58 -19.52
CA ARG A 382 -16.52 -5.76 -18.85
C ARG A 382 -17.16 -4.41 -18.51
N PHE A 383 -17.71 -3.77 -19.54
CA PHE A 383 -18.38 -2.46 -19.42
C PHE A 383 -19.53 -2.48 -18.39
N ASP A 384 -20.31 -3.55 -18.36
CA ASP A 384 -21.38 -3.75 -17.40
C ASP A 384 -20.93 -3.58 -15.94
N LEU A 385 -19.67 -3.88 -15.64
CA LEU A 385 -19.09 -3.77 -14.31
C LEU A 385 -18.53 -2.39 -14.00
N THR A 386 -17.95 -1.71 -15.00
CA THR A 386 -17.27 -0.42 -14.82
C THR A 386 -18.20 0.78 -14.98
N PHE A 387 -19.27 0.64 -15.77
CA PHE A 387 -20.20 1.72 -16.11
C PHE A 387 -20.83 2.45 -14.90
N PRO A 388 -21.32 1.78 -13.85
CA PRO A 388 -21.87 2.50 -12.69
C PRO A 388 -20.81 3.35 -11.97
N ALA A 389 -19.58 2.86 -11.92
CA ALA A 389 -18.46 3.56 -11.28
C ALA A 389 -18.01 4.77 -12.09
N THR A 390 -17.93 4.65 -13.41
CA THR A 390 -17.54 5.77 -14.29
C THR A 390 -18.61 6.84 -14.39
N ILE A 391 -19.90 6.49 -14.33
CA ILE A 391 -20.99 7.47 -14.15
C ILE A 391 -20.79 8.26 -12.84
N SER A 392 -20.51 7.57 -11.74
CA SER A 392 -20.25 8.24 -10.46
C SER A 392 -19.09 9.22 -10.57
N LEU A 393 -17.95 8.80 -11.14
CA LEU A 393 -16.80 9.69 -11.35
C LEU A 393 -17.18 10.92 -12.19
N THR A 394 -17.89 10.72 -13.28
CA THR A 394 -18.31 11.80 -14.18
C THR A 394 -19.25 12.79 -13.49
N LEU A 395 -20.25 12.32 -12.74
CA LEU A 395 -21.17 13.18 -12.00
C LEU A 395 -20.44 14.03 -10.95
N PHE A 396 -19.58 13.41 -10.14
CA PHE A 396 -18.79 14.14 -9.14
C PHE A 396 -17.72 15.03 -9.77
N GLY A 397 -17.20 14.68 -10.94
CA GLY A 397 -16.33 15.53 -11.75
C GLY A 397 -17.05 16.81 -12.16
N ILE A 398 -18.28 16.73 -12.68
CA ILE A 398 -19.11 17.88 -13.06
C ILE A 398 -19.42 18.75 -11.83
N ILE A 399 -19.82 18.14 -10.72
CA ILE A 399 -20.07 18.85 -9.44
C ILE A 399 -18.79 19.59 -9.01
N THR A 400 -17.63 18.96 -9.12
CA THR A 400 -16.33 19.56 -8.79
C THR A 400 -16.07 20.80 -9.63
N VAL A 401 -16.28 20.75 -10.96
CA VAL A 401 -16.12 21.89 -11.86
C VAL A 401 -17.03 23.05 -11.44
N ILE A 402 -18.31 22.77 -11.17
CA ILE A 402 -19.28 23.78 -10.73
C ILE A 402 -18.81 24.45 -9.40
N LEU A 403 -18.35 23.63 -8.44
CA LEU A 403 -17.87 24.13 -7.15
C LEU A 403 -16.60 25.00 -7.27
N LEU A 404 -15.70 24.67 -8.19
CA LEU A 404 -14.51 25.47 -8.48
C LEU A 404 -14.86 26.85 -9.05
N PHE A 405 -15.80 26.91 -9.99
CA PHE A 405 -16.30 28.19 -10.52
C PHE A 405 -17.01 29.04 -9.44
N ARG A 406 -17.66 28.38 -8.47
CA ARG A 406 -18.24 29.05 -7.28
C ARG A 406 -17.20 29.37 -6.20
N LYS A 407 -15.91 29.20 -6.45
CA LYS A 407 -14.80 29.44 -5.51
C LYS A 407 -14.90 28.65 -4.19
N ARG A 408 -15.43 27.44 -4.23
CA ARG A 408 -15.62 26.54 -3.07
C ARG A 408 -14.63 25.38 -3.08
N ALA A 409 -13.31 25.66 -2.97
CA ALA A 409 -12.26 24.63 -3.11
C ALA A 409 -12.38 23.46 -2.14
N ILE A 410 -12.74 23.69 -0.86
CA ILE A 410 -12.90 22.61 0.13
C ILE A 410 -14.02 21.65 -0.28
N TRP A 411 -15.14 22.18 -0.79
CA TRP A 411 -16.24 21.36 -1.29
C TRP A 411 -15.88 20.64 -2.59
N ALA A 412 -15.03 21.23 -3.43
CA ALA A 412 -14.49 20.58 -4.60
C ALA A 412 -13.61 19.37 -4.23
N ILE A 413 -12.76 19.52 -3.20
CA ILE A 413 -11.98 18.40 -2.64
C ILE A 413 -12.91 17.30 -2.12
N ALA A 414 -13.95 17.66 -1.37
CA ALA A 414 -14.94 16.71 -0.87
C ALA A 414 -15.67 15.99 -2.02
N SER A 415 -16.04 16.71 -3.09
CA SER A 415 -16.68 16.12 -4.27
C SER A 415 -15.78 15.06 -4.94
N ILE A 416 -14.50 15.35 -5.15
CA ILE A 416 -13.53 14.39 -5.69
C ILE A 416 -13.44 13.15 -4.79
N PHE A 417 -13.31 13.35 -3.48
CA PHE A 417 -13.24 12.27 -2.49
C PHE A 417 -14.48 11.36 -2.57
N PHE A 418 -15.69 11.92 -2.51
CA PHE A 418 -16.92 11.14 -2.57
C PHE A 418 -17.09 10.43 -3.92
N GLY A 419 -16.73 11.08 -5.02
CA GLY A 419 -16.76 10.47 -6.35
C GLY A 419 -15.85 9.23 -6.46
N ILE A 420 -14.62 9.33 -5.97
CA ILE A 420 -13.66 8.21 -5.94
C ILE A 420 -14.21 7.08 -5.07
N TYR A 421 -14.64 7.37 -3.85
CA TYR A 421 -15.07 6.31 -2.92
C TYR A 421 -16.39 5.64 -3.32
N LEU A 422 -17.35 6.40 -3.89
CA LEU A 422 -18.57 5.80 -4.44
C LEU A 422 -18.24 4.89 -5.62
N SER A 423 -17.31 5.30 -6.50
CA SER A 423 -16.87 4.46 -7.61
C SER A 423 -16.14 3.20 -7.15
N VAL A 424 -15.28 3.32 -6.14
CA VAL A 424 -14.60 2.16 -5.52
C VAL A 424 -15.61 1.21 -4.88
N PHE A 425 -16.66 1.72 -4.22
CA PHE A 425 -17.73 0.92 -3.65
C PHE A 425 -18.50 0.15 -4.73
N LEU A 426 -18.91 0.84 -5.82
CA LEU A 426 -19.65 0.24 -6.92
C LEU A 426 -18.83 -0.83 -7.67
N LEU A 427 -17.55 -0.58 -7.93
CA LEU A 427 -16.63 -1.57 -8.49
C LEU A 427 -16.44 -2.75 -7.53
N GLY A 428 -16.25 -2.45 -6.24
CA GLY A 428 -16.05 -3.45 -5.21
C GLY A 428 -17.23 -4.40 -5.06
N TRP A 429 -18.45 -3.90 -5.24
CA TRP A 429 -19.66 -4.73 -5.22
C TRP A 429 -19.67 -5.79 -6.30
N ASN A 430 -19.10 -5.48 -7.47
CA ASN A 430 -19.02 -6.37 -8.62
C ASN A 430 -17.66 -7.07 -8.76
N ILE A 431 -16.72 -6.87 -7.83
CA ILE A 431 -15.32 -7.35 -7.94
C ILE A 431 -15.23 -8.86 -8.11
N LYS A 432 -16.17 -9.61 -7.55
CA LYS A 432 -16.23 -11.06 -7.68
C LYS A 432 -16.26 -11.53 -9.13
N SER A 433 -16.94 -10.80 -10.02
CA SER A 433 -16.99 -11.10 -11.45
C SER A 433 -15.64 -10.87 -12.16
N LEU A 434 -14.72 -10.15 -11.53
CA LEU A 434 -13.38 -9.87 -12.05
C LEU A 434 -12.30 -10.78 -11.43
N ASN A 435 -12.66 -11.65 -10.48
CA ASN A 435 -11.68 -12.47 -9.76
C ASN A 435 -10.89 -13.40 -10.68
N SER A 436 -11.47 -13.87 -11.77
CA SER A 436 -10.75 -14.67 -12.79
C SER A 436 -9.59 -13.90 -13.46
N TYR A 437 -9.60 -12.56 -13.42
CA TYR A 437 -8.53 -11.69 -13.93
C TYR A 437 -7.59 -11.19 -12.82
N ILE A 438 -8.06 -11.16 -11.57
CA ILE A 438 -7.31 -10.65 -10.41
C ILE A 438 -6.40 -11.72 -9.83
N GLY A 439 -6.92 -12.95 -9.68
CA GLY A 439 -6.24 -14.04 -8.98
C GLY A 439 -6.42 -15.39 -9.63
N TYR A 440 -6.02 -16.42 -8.90
CA TYR A 440 -6.07 -17.82 -9.36
C TYR A 440 -7.14 -18.65 -8.65
N GLY A 441 -7.91 -18.07 -7.72
CA GLY A 441 -8.89 -18.81 -6.94
C GLY A 441 -9.95 -19.53 -7.78
N GLU A 442 -10.53 -18.84 -8.77
CA GLU A 442 -11.57 -19.42 -9.63
C GLU A 442 -11.04 -20.58 -10.51
N ILE A 443 -9.84 -20.42 -11.10
CA ILE A 443 -9.25 -21.47 -11.92
C ILE A 443 -8.85 -22.67 -11.05
N CYS A 444 -8.36 -22.46 -9.84
CA CYS A 444 -8.03 -23.54 -8.91
C CYS A 444 -9.27 -24.30 -8.43
N GLN A 445 -10.40 -23.61 -8.21
CA GLN A 445 -11.68 -24.29 -7.91
C GLN A 445 -12.12 -25.18 -9.08
N GLU A 446 -12.00 -24.71 -10.32
CA GLU A 446 -12.34 -25.52 -11.50
C GLU A 446 -11.37 -26.71 -11.66
N VAL A 447 -10.08 -26.52 -11.36
CA VAL A 447 -9.10 -27.63 -11.34
C VAL A 447 -9.52 -28.72 -10.36
N LYS A 448 -9.92 -28.38 -9.13
CA LYS A 448 -10.40 -29.35 -8.14
C LYS A 448 -11.61 -30.10 -8.64
N ARG A 449 -12.59 -29.40 -9.21
CA ARG A 449 -13.79 -29.99 -9.79
C ARG A 449 -13.47 -30.99 -10.94
N VAL A 450 -12.54 -30.58 -11.80
CA VAL A 450 -12.09 -31.43 -12.92
C VAL A 450 -11.34 -32.68 -12.44
N ARG A 451 -10.50 -32.53 -11.40
CA ARG A 451 -9.82 -33.68 -10.77
C ARG A 451 -10.82 -34.73 -10.25
N GLU A 452 -11.82 -34.27 -9.50
CA GLU A 452 -12.88 -35.13 -8.97
C GLU A 452 -13.64 -35.84 -10.11
N GLN A 453 -14.04 -35.05 -11.13
CA GLN A 453 -14.84 -35.58 -12.26
C GLN A 453 -14.11 -36.62 -13.09
N TYR A 454 -12.79 -36.51 -13.22
CA TYR A 454 -11.99 -37.42 -14.09
C TYR A 454 -11.10 -38.36 -13.30
N SER A 455 -11.18 -38.38 -11.97
CA SER A 455 -10.33 -39.20 -11.06
C SER A 455 -8.84 -39.11 -11.41
N LEU A 456 -8.36 -37.88 -11.62
CA LEU A 456 -6.97 -37.60 -12.01
C LEU A 456 -6.06 -37.52 -10.79
N SER A 457 -4.75 -37.75 -11.00
CA SER A 457 -3.72 -37.60 -9.98
C SER A 457 -3.64 -36.12 -9.48
N ASP A 458 -3.08 -35.94 -8.28
CA ASP A 458 -2.95 -34.60 -7.65
C ASP A 458 -1.94 -33.67 -8.35
N LYS A 459 -1.23 -34.13 -9.36
CA LYS A 459 -0.25 -33.33 -10.11
C LYS A 459 -0.94 -32.32 -11.01
N THR A 460 -0.64 -31.03 -10.77
CA THR A 460 -1.05 -29.94 -11.65
C THR A 460 0.18 -29.31 -12.29
N TYR A 461 0.13 -29.18 -13.60
CA TYR A 461 1.16 -28.52 -14.39
C TYR A 461 0.69 -27.14 -14.81
N VAL A 462 1.60 -26.17 -14.88
CA VAL A 462 1.32 -24.82 -15.37
C VAL A 462 2.29 -24.44 -16.47
N TYR A 463 1.81 -23.72 -17.46
CA TYR A 463 2.62 -23.31 -18.59
C TYR A 463 2.53 -21.82 -18.85
N LYS A 464 3.69 -21.12 -18.81
CA LYS A 464 3.82 -19.66 -19.05
C LYS A 464 2.86 -18.81 -18.23
N MET A 465 2.65 -19.17 -16.98
CA MET A 465 1.89 -18.38 -16.00
C MET A 465 2.83 -17.82 -14.96
N LYS A 466 2.59 -16.57 -14.57
CA LYS A 466 3.46 -15.85 -13.64
C LYS A 466 3.12 -16.21 -12.20
N ASN A 467 4.13 -16.62 -11.41
CA ASN A 467 3.96 -17.00 -10.00
C ASN A 467 2.87 -18.06 -9.80
N ALA A 468 2.79 -19.03 -10.71
CA ALA A 468 1.74 -20.05 -10.68
C ALA A 468 2.03 -21.15 -9.66
N GLU A 469 3.27 -21.29 -9.22
CA GLU A 469 3.71 -22.13 -8.11
C GLU A 469 2.94 -21.81 -6.82
N ASP A 470 2.62 -20.54 -6.57
CA ASP A 470 1.85 -20.09 -5.41
C ASP A 470 0.35 -20.51 -5.44
N MET A 471 -0.11 -21.22 -6.49
CA MET A 471 -1.44 -21.87 -6.52
C MET A 471 -1.57 -23.02 -5.52
N ASP A 472 -0.46 -23.51 -4.97
CA ASP A 472 -0.42 -24.50 -3.88
C ASP A 472 -1.31 -24.09 -2.70
N VAL A 473 -1.41 -22.79 -2.42
CA VAL A 473 -2.31 -22.21 -1.39
C VAL A 473 -3.76 -22.64 -1.58
N TYR A 474 -4.21 -22.69 -2.84
CA TYR A 474 -5.58 -23.12 -3.18
C TYR A 474 -5.71 -24.61 -3.39
N LEU A 475 -4.74 -25.23 -4.05
CA LEU A 475 -4.82 -26.64 -4.46
C LEU A 475 -4.47 -27.58 -3.31
N GLY A 476 -3.58 -27.16 -2.41
CA GLY A 476 -3.04 -27.98 -1.32
C GLY A 476 -1.87 -28.88 -1.75
N ASP A 477 -1.53 -28.87 -3.04
CA ASP A 477 -0.52 -29.72 -3.65
C ASP A 477 0.50 -28.90 -4.42
N GLU A 478 1.68 -29.47 -4.67
CA GLU A 478 2.74 -28.87 -5.47
C GLU A 478 2.28 -28.62 -6.91
N VAL A 479 2.61 -27.43 -7.42
CA VAL A 479 2.31 -27.00 -8.79
C VAL A 479 3.60 -26.97 -9.60
N ILE A 480 3.66 -27.75 -10.67
CA ILE A 480 4.86 -27.97 -11.48
C ILE A 480 4.87 -27.02 -12.69
N THR A 481 5.84 -26.13 -12.77
CA THR A 481 5.98 -25.23 -13.91
C THR A 481 6.69 -25.91 -15.09
N LEU A 482 6.01 -25.97 -16.24
CA LEU A 482 6.57 -26.55 -17.47
C LEU A 482 7.49 -25.55 -18.16
N GLN A 483 8.73 -25.97 -18.41
CA GLN A 483 9.75 -25.19 -19.12
C GLN A 483 9.72 -25.43 -20.64
N LYS A 484 9.34 -26.63 -21.08
CA LYS A 484 9.31 -27.02 -22.49
C LYS A 484 8.02 -26.58 -23.18
N PRO A 485 8.05 -26.25 -24.47
CA PRO A 485 6.86 -26.01 -25.26
C PRO A 485 5.88 -27.18 -25.20
N LEU A 486 4.58 -26.88 -25.11
CA LEU A 486 3.53 -27.92 -25.05
C LEU A 486 3.44 -28.76 -26.31
N ASP A 487 3.88 -28.24 -27.46
CA ASP A 487 3.95 -28.99 -28.72
C ASP A 487 5.00 -30.10 -28.71
N GLU A 488 6.05 -29.93 -27.86
CA GLU A 488 7.13 -30.93 -27.71
C GLU A 488 6.89 -31.89 -26.55
N TYR A 489 6.21 -31.41 -25.50
CA TYR A 489 5.97 -32.20 -24.29
C TYR A 489 4.66 -31.81 -23.62
N THR A 490 3.70 -32.71 -23.67
CA THR A 490 2.41 -32.59 -22.99
C THR A 490 2.29 -33.72 -21.95
N PRO A 491 2.56 -33.44 -20.66
CA PRO A 491 2.47 -34.44 -19.60
C PRO A 491 1.05 -34.94 -19.43
N LYS A 492 0.91 -36.17 -18.91
CA LYS A 492 -0.39 -36.71 -18.46
C LYS A 492 -0.83 -35.97 -17.19
N GLY A 493 -2.09 -35.59 -17.12
CA GLY A 493 -2.67 -34.87 -16.00
C GLY A 493 -3.35 -33.56 -16.39
N LEU A 494 -3.38 -32.60 -15.45
CA LEU A 494 -3.98 -31.31 -15.66
C LEU A 494 -2.92 -30.24 -15.95
N ILE A 495 -3.12 -29.51 -17.04
CA ILE A 495 -2.23 -28.43 -17.45
C ILE A 495 -3.04 -27.14 -17.50
N ILE A 496 -2.61 -26.12 -16.76
CA ILE A 496 -3.21 -24.79 -16.79
C ILE A 496 -2.32 -23.85 -17.61
N LEU A 497 -2.94 -23.08 -18.50
CA LEU A 497 -2.24 -22.12 -19.35
C LEU A 497 -3.13 -20.91 -19.69
N PRO A 498 -2.54 -19.77 -20.07
CA PRO A 498 -3.31 -18.65 -20.64
C PRO A 498 -4.03 -19.11 -21.92
N SER A 499 -5.32 -18.79 -22.06
CA SER A 499 -6.14 -19.23 -23.22
C SER A 499 -5.57 -18.80 -24.58
N LYS A 500 -4.81 -17.69 -24.59
CA LYS A 500 -4.12 -17.16 -25.80
C LYS A 500 -2.94 -18.03 -26.25
N LEU A 501 -2.43 -18.91 -25.37
CA LEU A 501 -1.29 -19.79 -25.63
C LEU A 501 -1.70 -21.24 -25.87
N LEU A 502 -2.99 -21.49 -26.14
CA LEU A 502 -3.47 -22.83 -26.46
C LEU A 502 -2.83 -23.32 -27.76
N PRO A 503 -2.15 -24.51 -27.75
CA PRO A 503 -1.54 -25.08 -28.95
C PRO A 503 -2.57 -25.33 -30.05
N LYS A 504 -2.15 -25.16 -31.31
CA LYS A 504 -3.01 -25.47 -32.47
C LYS A 504 -3.17 -27.00 -32.70
N SER A 505 -2.17 -27.76 -32.32
CA SER A 505 -2.17 -29.25 -32.36
C SER A 505 -2.20 -29.78 -30.93
N LEU A 506 -3.27 -30.45 -30.57
CA LEU A 506 -3.44 -31.07 -29.26
C LEU A 506 -3.57 -32.59 -29.42
N PRO A 507 -3.20 -33.39 -28.42
CA PRO A 507 -3.52 -34.83 -28.40
C PRO A 507 -5.01 -35.07 -28.65
N LYS A 508 -5.37 -36.09 -29.45
CA LYS A 508 -6.77 -36.35 -29.85
C LYS A 508 -7.74 -36.56 -28.68
N GLU A 509 -7.22 -36.93 -27.51
CA GLU A 509 -8.01 -37.21 -26.29
C GLU A 509 -8.02 -36.04 -25.29
N ALA A 510 -7.31 -34.96 -25.59
CA ALA A 510 -7.23 -33.80 -24.68
C ALA A 510 -8.56 -33.07 -24.61
N LYS A 511 -9.10 -32.90 -23.40
CA LYS A 511 -10.27 -32.06 -23.17
C LYS A 511 -9.83 -30.65 -22.80
N ILE A 512 -10.57 -29.65 -23.31
CA ILE A 512 -10.31 -28.24 -23.13
C ILE A 512 -11.44 -27.62 -22.29
N ILE A 513 -11.10 -27.02 -21.15
CA ILE A 513 -12.05 -26.33 -20.29
C ILE A 513 -11.55 -24.89 -20.12
N LYS A 514 -12.33 -23.91 -20.59
CA LYS A 514 -11.98 -22.49 -20.48
C LYS A 514 -12.62 -21.87 -19.25
N LYS A 515 -11.83 -21.10 -18.48
CA LYS A 515 -12.30 -20.34 -17.33
C LYS A 515 -11.62 -18.97 -17.29
N GLY A 516 -12.38 -17.92 -17.63
CA GLY A 516 -11.82 -16.56 -17.76
C GLY A 516 -10.66 -16.52 -18.77
N PRO A 517 -9.52 -15.91 -18.41
CA PRO A 517 -8.35 -15.81 -19.29
C PRO A 517 -7.54 -17.10 -19.40
N TYR A 518 -7.91 -18.15 -18.65
CA TYR A 518 -7.15 -19.40 -18.54
C TYR A 518 -7.90 -20.58 -19.16
N THR A 519 -7.11 -21.57 -19.50
CA THR A 519 -7.59 -22.87 -20.03
C THR A 519 -6.98 -24.01 -19.24
N ILE A 520 -7.78 -25.00 -18.91
CA ILE A 520 -7.36 -26.28 -18.36
C ILE A 520 -7.34 -27.30 -19.51
N LEU A 521 -6.19 -27.92 -19.73
CA LEU A 521 -6.01 -29.07 -20.59
C LEU A 521 -6.02 -30.32 -19.73
N VAL A 522 -6.93 -31.25 -20.03
CA VAL A 522 -6.97 -32.57 -19.42
C VAL A 522 -6.36 -33.56 -20.41
N ASN A 523 -5.16 -34.07 -20.12
CA ASN A 523 -4.47 -35.09 -20.90
C ASN A 523 -4.44 -36.39 -20.09
N LYS A 524 -5.21 -37.41 -20.54
CA LYS A 524 -5.34 -38.70 -19.83
C LYS A 524 -4.17 -39.63 -20.07
#